data_60aaff9f325001c3ff91b7860cc9badd
#
_entry.id   60aaff9f325001c3ff91b7860cc9badd
#
_cell.length_a   1.000
_cell.length_b   1.000
_cell.length_c   1.000
_cell.angle_alpha   90.00
_cell.angle_beta   90.00
_cell.angle_gamma   90.00
#
_symmetry.space_group_name_H-M   'P 1'
#
loop_
_entity.id
_entity.type
_entity.pdbx_description
1 polymer ?
#
loop_
_entity_poly.entity_id
_entity_poly.type
_entity_poly.pdbx_seq_one_letter_code
_entity_poly.pdbx_strand_id
1 'polypeptide(L)'
;MVPASLGTSRSLRRPRRRVLSVALSAVVAAVLLMTLVGLAAGEDPASSAPAAGPDHPPRLGAARVVDLDDVGDPFILPVRAGTRVDPAARYVLFWTTDWESNVPTAVSADLAHWRRIADALPVLPSWAAPQRTMTWAPSALQVTGGWVLYFSTQERVSGKQCIGAAFAGDPAGPYRDPSATPLVCQRSLGGSIDPGVVRDDAGRLSLLWKSDGNAGRSPVSLWQQPLAADGRSVTGRAHRLLVADQRWQHGIVEGPAMLAATTGGWWLFYSAGLWQSNTYDTGVAWCATVAGPCRATAAGPLLASTPTAVSPGGLDTFTDSAGKLWATYSAFPDAPADARAAMAMNRVLRIAPVLSH
;
A
#
# COMPACT_ATOMS: atom_id res chain seq x y z
N MET A 1 -22.35 27.45 57.77
CA MET A 1 -23.26 26.76 58.69
C MET A 1 -23.30 25.31 58.30
N VAL A 2 -22.70 24.48 59.16
CA VAL A 2 -22.80 23.04 59.21
C VAL A 2 -24.03 22.70 60.05
N PRO A 3 -24.74 21.58 59.93
CA PRO A 3 -24.16 20.39 60.53
C PRO A 3 -24.26 19.08 59.76
N ALA A 4 -23.35 18.24 60.19
CA ALA A 4 -23.23 16.85 60.04
C ALA A 4 -24.34 16.01 60.72
N SER A 5 -24.54 14.77 60.27
CA SER A 5 -24.93 13.70 61.19
C SER A 5 -24.46 12.33 60.63
N LEU A 6 -23.85 11.67 61.57
CA LEU A 6 -23.30 10.34 61.67
C LEU A 6 -24.38 9.23 61.72
N GLY A 7 -23.94 8.02 61.44
CA GLY A 7 -24.49 6.77 61.95
C GLY A 7 -24.75 5.73 60.85
N THR A 8 -24.38 4.49 60.90
CA THR A 8 -23.76 3.57 61.86
C THR A 8 -23.46 2.27 61.13
N SER A 9 -22.37 1.67 61.49
CA SER A 9 -21.93 0.33 61.10
C SER A 9 -22.86 -0.79 61.56
N ARG A 10 -23.05 -1.82 60.75
CA ARG A 10 -23.37 -3.16 61.26
C ARG A 10 -22.63 -4.24 60.47
N SER A 11 -21.70 -4.86 61.18
CA SER A 11 -21.08 -6.15 60.89
C SER A 11 -22.05 -7.27 61.23
N LEU A 12 -22.15 -8.33 60.43
CA LEU A 12 -22.57 -9.67 60.87
C LEU A 12 -21.95 -10.70 59.92
N ARG A 13 -20.90 -11.32 60.41
CA ARG A 13 -20.67 -12.71 60.77
C ARG A 13 -20.94 -13.78 59.67
N ARG A 14 -19.85 -14.44 59.31
CA ARG A 14 -19.78 -15.75 58.67
C ARG A 14 -20.37 -16.86 59.58
N PRO A 15 -20.78 -17.99 59.01
CA PRO A 15 -20.42 -19.27 59.61
C PRO A 15 -19.59 -20.17 58.67
N ARG A 16 -18.62 -20.81 59.33
CA ARG A 16 -17.84 -21.95 58.83
C ARG A 16 -18.66 -23.23 59.03
N ARG A 17 -18.26 -24.24 58.28
CA ARG A 17 -18.32 -25.72 58.47
C ARG A 17 -19.02 -26.39 57.27
N ARG A 18 -18.60 -27.57 56.76
CA ARG A 18 -17.69 -28.61 57.19
C ARG A 18 -17.23 -29.40 55.96
N VAL A 19 -16.06 -29.95 56.05
CA VAL A 19 -15.42 -31.00 55.23
C VAL A 19 -16.20 -32.29 55.44
N LEU A 20 -16.41 -33.05 54.36
CA LEU A 20 -16.52 -34.51 54.45
C LEU A 20 -15.85 -35.13 53.25
N SER A 21 -14.74 -35.79 53.57
CA SER A 21 -14.02 -36.73 52.72
C SER A 21 -14.76 -38.06 52.75
N VAL A 22 -14.95 -38.67 51.57
CA VAL A 22 -15.12 -40.13 51.51
C VAL A 22 -14.31 -40.61 50.31
N ALA A 23 -13.24 -41.29 50.63
CA ALA A 23 -12.53 -42.15 49.71
C ALA A 23 -13.23 -43.51 49.68
N LEU A 24 -13.40 -44.11 48.54
CA LEU A 24 -13.33 -45.57 48.44
C LEU A 24 -12.94 -46.00 47.03
N SER A 25 -11.94 -46.84 47.04
CA SER A 25 -11.33 -47.54 45.94
C SER A 25 -12.27 -48.58 45.31
N ALA A 26 -12.17 -48.78 44.01
CA ALA A 26 -12.45 -50.06 43.38
C ALA A 26 -11.54 -50.27 42.16
N VAL A 27 -10.62 -51.17 42.32
CA VAL A 27 -9.81 -51.82 41.31
C VAL A 27 -10.67 -52.88 40.65
N VAL A 28 -10.78 -52.92 39.34
CA VAL A 28 -10.95 -54.22 38.60
C VAL A 28 -10.35 -54.01 37.19
N ALA A 29 -9.53 -54.97 36.85
CA ALA A 29 -8.87 -55.21 35.59
C ALA A 29 -9.86 -55.53 34.46
N ALA A 30 -9.61 -55.06 33.26
CA ALA A 30 -10.12 -55.65 32.03
C ALA A 30 -9.10 -55.51 30.89
N VAL A 31 -8.38 -56.54 30.66
CA VAL A 31 -8.09 -57.24 29.40
C VAL A 31 -7.67 -56.36 28.22
N LEU A 32 -6.38 -56.52 27.84
CA LEU A 32 -5.83 -56.17 26.52
C LEU A 32 -6.71 -56.69 25.38
N LEU A 33 -7.15 -55.78 24.53
CA LEU A 33 -7.40 -56.06 23.13
C LEU A 33 -6.58 -55.04 22.34
N MET A 34 -5.41 -55.51 21.88
CA MET A 34 -4.62 -54.77 20.90
C MET A 34 -5.36 -54.81 19.57
N THR A 35 -6.04 -53.74 19.23
CA THR A 35 -6.30 -53.40 17.83
C THR A 35 -5.24 -52.41 17.43
N LEU A 36 -4.33 -52.82 16.57
CA LEU A 36 -3.47 -51.96 15.78
C LEU A 36 -4.35 -51.07 14.90
N VAL A 37 -4.73 -49.91 15.40
CA VAL A 37 -5.13 -48.81 14.55
C VAL A 37 -3.83 -48.07 14.26
N GLY A 38 -3.35 -48.19 13.02
CA GLY A 38 -2.22 -47.41 12.54
C GLY A 38 -2.53 -45.92 12.75
N LEU A 39 -1.78 -45.29 13.65
CA LEU A 39 -1.61 -43.86 13.62
C LEU A 39 -0.92 -43.52 12.28
N ALA A 40 -1.71 -43.20 11.27
CA ALA A 40 -1.23 -42.32 10.23
C ALA A 40 -0.88 -41.02 10.95
N ALA A 41 0.40 -40.82 11.22
CA ALA A 41 0.93 -39.48 11.51
C ALA A 41 0.48 -38.62 10.33
N GLY A 42 -0.50 -37.76 10.58
CA GLY A 42 -0.78 -36.68 9.68
C GLY A 42 0.53 -35.90 9.57
N GLU A 43 1.21 -36.05 8.46
CA GLU A 43 2.25 -35.12 8.06
C GLU A 43 1.55 -33.78 8.03
N ASP A 44 1.86 -32.90 8.99
CA ASP A 44 1.63 -31.48 8.86
C ASP A 44 2.14 -31.11 7.46
N PRO A 45 1.33 -30.43 6.62
CA PRO A 45 1.84 -30.00 5.34
C PRO A 45 3.09 -29.19 5.66
N ALA A 46 4.24 -29.76 5.33
CA ALA A 46 5.53 -29.16 5.52
C ALA A 46 5.36 -27.72 5.02
N SER A 47 5.56 -26.75 5.92
CA SER A 47 5.69 -25.35 5.59
C SER A 47 6.84 -25.28 4.59
N SER A 48 6.52 -25.46 3.31
CA SER A 48 7.50 -25.32 2.25
C SER A 48 8.04 -23.91 2.39
N ALA A 49 9.32 -23.81 2.72
CA ALA A 49 9.98 -22.52 2.70
C ALA A 49 9.65 -21.88 1.34
N PRO A 50 9.17 -20.63 1.30
CA PRO A 50 8.81 -20.00 0.04
C PRO A 50 10.01 -20.12 -0.89
N ALA A 51 9.76 -20.51 -2.15
CA ALA A 51 10.79 -20.67 -3.16
C ALA A 51 11.75 -19.48 -3.11
N ALA A 52 13.04 -19.74 -3.21
CA ALA A 52 14.03 -18.67 -3.31
C ALA A 52 13.67 -17.82 -4.52
N GLY A 53 13.62 -16.49 -4.34
CA GLY A 53 13.40 -15.56 -5.43
C GLY A 53 14.58 -15.58 -6.41
N PRO A 54 14.45 -14.87 -7.55
CA PRO A 54 15.55 -14.71 -8.49
C PRO A 54 16.79 -14.13 -7.80
N ASP A 55 17.98 -14.54 -8.24
CA ASP A 55 19.25 -14.14 -7.63
C ASP A 55 19.53 -12.63 -7.74
N HIS A 56 18.87 -11.96 -8.66
CA HIS A 56 19.10 -10.53 -8.92
C HIS A 56 17.79 -9.74 -8.99
N PRO A 57 17.67 -8.66 -8.19
CA PRO A 57 16.55 -7.74 -8.29
C PRO A 57 16.57 -6.96 -9.62
N PRO A 58 15.44 -6.33 -10.02
CA PRO A 58 15.37 -5.47 -11.18
C PRO A 58 16.43 -4.38 -11.17
N ARG A 59 16.99 -4.07 -12.34
CA ARG A 59 17.96 -2.99 -12.51
C ARG A 59 17.34 -1.86 -13.32
N LEU A 60 17.58 -0.63 -12.90
CA LEU A 60 17.15 0.56 -13.61
C LEU A 60 18.29 1.16 -14.41
N GLY A 61 17.98 1.63 -15.61
CA GLY A 61 18.90 2.43 -16.41
C GLY A 61 18.94 3.89 -15.96
N ALA A 62 19.64 4.73 -16.71
CA ALA A 62 19.70 6.15 -16.46
C ALA A 62 18.31 6.79 -16.53
N ALA A 63 17.94 7.52 -15.49
CA ALA A 63 16.66 8.19 -15.43
C ALA A 63 16.68 9.49 -16.25
N ARG A 64 15.59 9.73 -16.97
CA ARG A 64 15.25 11.04 -17.51
C ARG A 64 14.58 11.85 -16.41
N VAL A 65 15.02 13.08 -16.24
CA VAL A 65 14.35 14.10 -15.42
C VAL A 65 13.28 14.76 -16.26
N VAL A 66 12.09 14.90 -15.73
CA VAL A 66 10.95 15.56 -16.39
C VAL A 66 10.67 16.88 -15.65
N ASP A 67 10.63 17.96 -16.42
CA ASP A 67 10.36 19.30 -15.91
C ASP A 67 8.85 19.47 -15.68
N LEU A 68 8.42 19.05 -14.49
CA LEU A 68 7.09 19.25 -13.94
C LEU A 68 7.24 19.60 -12.46
N ASP A 69 6.51 20.60 -12.01
CA ASP A 69 6.56 21.09 -10.64
C ASP A 69 5.92 20.12 -9.66
N ASP A 70 6.61 19.86 -8.57
CA ASP A 70 6.20 19.09 -7.38
C ASP A 70 5.42 17.81 -7.66
N VAL A 71 6.07 16.87 -8.33
CA VAL A 71 5.50 15.56 -8.63
C VAL A 71 5.89 14.55 -7.54
N GLY A 72 4.99 14.31 -6.60
CA GLY A 72 5.14 13.25 -5.59
C GLY A 72 4.31 12.03 -5.92
N ASP A 73 4.82 10.84 -5.64
CA ASP A 73 4.12 9.56 -5.85
C ASP A 73 3.54 9.43 -7.27
N PRO A 74 4.39 9.55 -8.31
CA PRO A 74 3.95 9.58 -9.69
C PRO A 74 3.42 8.22 -10.16
N PHE A 75 2.26 8.22 -10.80
CA PHE A 75 1.70 7.06 -11.48
C PHE A 75 1.49 7.37 -12.96
N ILE A 76 2.11 6.61 -13.86
CA ILE A 76 1.95 6.76 -15.31
C ILE A 76 1.06 5.64 -15.86
N LEU A 77 -0.08 6.03 -16.41
CA LEU A 77 -1.02 5.16 -17.09
C LEU A 77 -0.78 5.20 -18.60
N PRO A 78 -0.33 4.10 -19.23
CA PRO A 78 -0.29 3.97 -20.69
C PRO A 78 -1.70 3.94 -21.27
N VAL A 79 -1.93 4.72 -22.34
CA VAL A 79 -3.23 4.79 -23.02
C VAL A 79 -3.08 4.52 -24.52
N ARG A 80 -3.90 3.63 -25.08
CA ARG A 80 -3.77 3.23 -26.49
C ARG A 80 -4.51 4.16 -27.46
N ALA A 81 -5.64 4.68 -27.03
CA ALA A 81 -6.57 5.45 -27.88
C ALA A 81 -6.50 6.97 -27.63
N GLY A 82 -5.51 7.44 -26.84
CA GLY A 82 -5.47 8.84 -26.41
C GLY A 82 -6.51 9.14 -25.32
N THR A 83 -6.77 10.43 -25.09
CA THR A 83 -7.76 10.94 -24.17
C THR A 83 -8.71 11.91 -24.90
N ARG A 84 -9.82 12.28 -24.29
CA ARG A 84 -10.73 13.29 -24.86
C ARG A 84 -10.07 14.67 -24.97
N VAL A 85 -9.18 14.98 -24.02
CA VAL A 85 -8.47 16.26 -23.98
C VAL A 85 -7.23 16.30 -24.87
N ASP A 86 -6.72 15.12 -25.27
CA ASP A 86 -5.57 14.96 -26.15
C ASP A 86 -5.60 13.59 -26.87
N PRO A 87 -6.11 13.53 -28.11
CA PRO A 87 -6.15 12.29 -28.89
C PRO A 87 -4.75 11.73 -29.23
N ALA A 88 -3.72 12.55 -29.19
CA ALA A 88 -2.33 12.13 -29.44
C ALA A 88 -1.63 11.57 -28.19
N ALA A 89 -2.19 11.76 -26.99
CA ALA A 89 -1.63 11.24 -25.77
C ALA A 89 -1.45 9.73 -25.82
N ARG A 90 -0.33 9.27 -25.28
CA ARG A 90 -0.02 7.84 -25.07
C ARG A 90 0.13 7.52 -23.60
N TYR A 91 0.24 8.54 -22.77
CA TYR A 91 0.44 8.44 -21.32
C TYR A 91 -0.38 9.50 -20.60
N VAL A 92 -0.94 9.11 -19.46
CA VAL A 92 -1.53 10.02 -18.47
C VAL A 92 -0.75 9.86 -17.19
N LEU A 93 -0.26 10.95 -16.63
CA LEU A 93 0.44 11.01 -15.36
C LEU A 93 -0.53 11.54 -14.30
N PHE A 94 -0.58 10.87 -13.15
CA PHE A 94 -1.24 11.32 -11.93
C PHE A 94 -0.22 11.43 -10.81
N TRP A 95 -0.43 12.34 -9.85
CA TRP A 95 0.44 12.45 -8.68
C TRP A 95 -0.29 13.00 -7.46
N THR A 96 0.37 12.93 -6.31
CA THR A 96 -0.11 13.48 -5.04
C THR A 96 -0.54 14.93 -5.20
N THR A 97 -1.63 15.32 -4.51
CA THR A 97 -2.24 16.66 -4.54
C THR A 97 -1.21 17.78 -4.54
N ASP A 98 -1.52 18.83 -5.25
CA ASP A 98 -0.93 20.16 -5.10
C ASP A 98 -1.98 21.11 -4.46
N TRP A 99 -1.66 22.42 -4.40
CA TRP A 99 -2.58 23.38 -3.81
C TRP A 99 -3.85 23.64 -4.66
N GLU A 100 -3.82 23.25 -5.94
CA GLU A 100 -4.86 23.56 -6.92
C GLU A 100 -5.76 22.37 -7.24
N SER A 101 -5.21 21.15 -7.18
CA SER A 101 -5.88 19.91 -7.63
C SER A 101 -5.88 18.84 -6.55
N ASN A 102 -6.95 18.03 -6.51
CA ASN A 102 -6.96 16.80 -5.69
C ASN A 102 -6.03 15.75 -6.29
N VAL A 103 -6.12 15.51 -7.59
CA VAL A 103 -5.25 14.61 -8.35
C VAL A 103 -4.72 15.36 -9.56
N PRO A 104 -3.59 16.06 -9.41
CA PRO A 104 -2.93 16.74 -10.50
C PRO A 104 -2.65 15.76 -11.64
N THR A 105 -2.82 16.23 -12.89
CA THR A 105 -2.83 15.35 -14.06
C THR A 105 -2.10 16.01 -15.23
N ALA A 106 -1.31 15.22 -15.94
CA ALA A 106 -0.66 15.62 -17.18
C ALA A 106 -0.76 14.53 -18.24
N VAL A 107 -0.62 14.91 -19.51
CA VAL A 107 -0.60 13.99 -20.64
C VAL A 107 0.68 14.14 -21.45
N SER A 108 1.12 13.05 -22.06
CA SER A 108 2.29 13.02 -22.94
C SER A 108 2.09 12.03 -24.09
N ALA A 109 2.71 12.31 -25.24
CA ALA A 109 2.79 11.38 -26.35
C ALA A 109 4.11 10.57 -26.35
N ASP A 110 5.16 11.00 -25.61
CA ASP A 110 6.54 10.52 -25.79
C ASP A 110 7.34 10.35 -24.49
N LEU A 111 6.73 10.52 -23.32
CA LEU A 111 7.36 10.50 -21.99
C LEU A 111 8.40 11.64 -21.76
N ALA A 112 8.61 12.51 -22.72
CA ALA A 112 9.57 13.62 -22.65
C ALA A 112 8.87 14.96 -22.45
N HIS A 113 7.79 15.17 -23.17
CA HIS A 113 7.03 16.40 -23.17
C HIS A 113 5.67 16.16 -22.51
N TRP A 114 5.44 16.86 -21.41
CA TRP A 114 4.24 16.74 -20.63
C TRP A 114 3.45 18.03 -20.61
N ARG A 115 2.15 17.93 -20.68
CA ARG A 115 1.23 19.05 -20.60
C ARG A 115 0.22 18.83 -19.48
N ARG A 116 0.23 19.71 -18.48
CA ARG A 116 -0.80 19.67 -17.42
C ARG A 116 -2.19 19.86 -18.03
N ILE A 117 -3.15 19.15 -17.45
CA ILE A 117 -4.57 19.23 -17.79
C ILE A 117 -5.39 19.44 -16.52
N ALA A 118 -6.72 19.44 -16.63
CA ALA A 118 -7.60 19.60 -15.48
C ALA A 118 -7.45 18.45 -14.48
N ASP A 119 -7.76 18.75 -13.21
CA ASP A 119 -7.81 17.79 -12.10
C ASP A 119 -8.59 16.51 -12.47
N ALA A 120 -7.96 15.35 -12.33
CA ALA A 120 -8.62 14.08 -12.61
C ALA A 120 -9.75 13.77 -11.62
N LEU A 121 -9.68 14.28 -10.38
CA LEU A 121 -10.68 14.07 -9.32
C LEU A 121 -11.20 15.42 -8.78
N PRO A 122 -11.92 16.23 -9.57
CA PRO A 122 -12.28 17.60 -9.18
C PRO A 122 -13.26 17.66 -8.00
N VAL A 123 -13.96 16.55 -7.71
CA VAL A 123 -14.94 16.45 -6.63
C VAL A 123 -14.60 15.24 -5.77
N LEU A 124 -14.28 15.49 -4.50
CA LEU A 124 -14.07 14.43 -3.52
C LEU A 124 -15.40 13.74 -3.16
N PRO A 125 -15.36 12.43 -2.79
CA PRO A 125 -16.57 11.70 -2.38
C PRO A 125 -17.15 12.25 -1.07
N SER A 126 -18.42 11.94 -0.82
CA SER A 126 -19.16 12.45 0.34
C SER A 126 -18.58 12.03 1.68
N TRP A 127 -17.86 10.93 1.75
CA TRP A 127 -17.18 10.43 2.95
C TRP A 127 -15.87 11.17 3.26
N ALA A 128 -15.27 11.82 2.27
CA ALA A 128 -14.00 12.54 2.43
C ALA A 128 -14.18 13.87 3.16
N ALA A 129 -13.16 14.27 3.89
CA ALA A 129 -13.05 15.63 4.41
C ALA A 129 -12.86 16.63 3.24
N PRO A 130 -13.42 17.85 3.32
CA PRO A 130 -13.44 18.77 2.17
C PRO A 130 -12.11 19.51 1.95
N GLN A 131 -10.98 18.90 2.32
CA GLN A 131 -9.65 19.51 2.26
C GLN A 131 -8.89 19.02 1.03
N ARG A 132 -8.61 19.90 0.08
CA ARG A 132 -7.92 19.57 -1.17
C ARG A 132 -6.51 19.04 -0.98
N THR A 133 -5.81 19.45 0.06
CA THR A 133 -4.40 19.09 0.30
C THR A 133 -4.18 17.71 0.91
N MET A 134 -5.22 16.87 0.95
CA MET A 134 -5.18 15.58 1.64
C MET A 134 -5.41 14.39 0.71
N THR A 135 -5.26 14.55 -0.62
CA THR A 135 -5.41 13.46 -1.59
C THR A 135 -4.04 13.04 -2.09
N TRP A 136 -3.65 11.77 -1.85
CA TRP A 136 -2.28 11.30 -2.03
C TRP A 136 -2.20 10.02 -2.86
N ALA A 137 -1.02 9.80 -3.47
CA ALA A 137 -0.56 8.59 -4.12
C ALA A 137 -1.63 7.94 -5.01
N PRO A 138 -2.08 8.59 -6.08
CA PRO A 138 -3.06 8.03 -6.99
C PRO A 138 -2.47 6.88 -7.82
N SER A 139 -3.30 5.88 -8.11
CA SER A 139 -3.01 4.85 -9.11
C SER A 139 -4.26 4.55 -9.94
N ALA A 140 -4.12 4.05 -11.15
CA ALA A 140 -5.26 3.84 -12.03
C ALA A 140 -5.18 2.52 -12.80
N LEU A 141 -6.36 1.96 -13.12
CA LEU A 141 -6.47 0.70 -13.81
C LEU A 141 -7.59 0.75 -14.85
N GLN A 142 -7.33 0.19 -16.04
CA GLN A 142 -8.37 -0.04 -17.04
C GLN A 142 -9.24 -1.23 -16.65
N VAL A 143 -10.55 -1.04 -16.67
CA VAL A 143 -11.57 -2.07 -16.45
C VAL A 143 -12.55 -2.08 -17.63
N THR A 144 -13.50 -3.01 -17.65
CA THR A 144 -14.56 -3.00 -18.66
C THR A 144 -15.36 -1.71 -18.58
N GLY A 145 -15.42 -0.99 -19.69
CA GLY A 145 -16.19 0.25 -19.84
C GLY A 145 -15.48 1.52 -19.40
N GLY A 146 -14.24 1.48 -18.88
CA GLY A 146 -13.53 2.68 -18.46
C GLY A 146 -12.32 2.43 -17.60
N TRP A 147 -12.08 3.34 -16.65
CA TRP A 147 -10.93 3.32 -15.74
C TRP A 147 -11.37 3.56 -14.32
N VAL A 148 -10.67 2.92 -13.37
CA VAL A 148 -10.79 3.19 -11.93
C VAL A 148 -9.52 3.88 -11.47
N LEU A 149 -9.70 5.01 -10.78
CA LEU A 149 -8.65 5.75 -10.09
C LEU A 149 -8.77 5.43 -8.60
N TYR A 150 -7.71 4.92 -8.00
CA TYR A 150 -7.56 4.76 -6.55
C TYR A 150 -6.76 5.93 -6.01
N PHE A 151 -7.12 6.38 -4.82
CA PHE A 151 -6.48 7.52 -4.17
C PHE A 151 -6.64 7.41 -2.66
N SER A 152 -5.70 7.99 -1.93
CA SER A 152 -5.83 8.17 -0.49
C SER A 152 -6.43 9.53 -0.20
N THR A 153 -7.38 9.64 0.71
CA THR A 153 -7.86 10.94 1.21
C THR A 153 -8.40 10.81 2.63
N GLN A 154 -8.45 11.92 3.35
CA GLN A 154 -8.88 11.93 4.74
C GLN A 154 -10.39 11.63 4.87
N GLU A 155 -10.73 10.62 5.65
CA GLU A 155 -12.12 10.33 6.00
C GLU A 155 -12.64 11.36 7.02
N ARG A 156 -13.80 11.94 6.74
CA ARG A 156 -14.41 13.00 7.55
C ARG A 156 -14.69 12.59 8.99
N VAL A 157 -15.11 11.34 9.20
CA VAL A 157 -15.57 10.85 10.50
C VAL A 157 -14.41 10.51 11.43
N SER A 158 -13.42 9.78 10.93
CA SER A 158 -12.30 9.32 11.75
C SER A 158 -11.09 10.26 11.73
N GLY A 159 -11.01 11.16 10.75
CA GLY A 159 -9.81 11.97 10.48
C GLY A 159 -8.62 11.14 9.99
N LYS A 160 -8.82 9.84 9.68
CA LYS A 160 -7.78 8.96 9.16
C LYS A 160 -7.75 9.01 7.64
N GLN A 161 -6.57 8.80 7.06
CA GLN A 161 -6.45 8.58 5.63
C GLN A 161 -7.04 7.23 5.26
N CYS A 162 -7.85 7.21 4.20
CA CYS A 162 -8.51 6.02 3.69
C CYS A 162 -8.46 6.00 2.15
N ILE A 163 -8.61 4.84 1.56
CA ILE A 163 -8.54 4.65 0.12
C ILE A 163 -9.94 4.72 -0.49
N GLY A 164 -10.10 5.54 -1.52
CA GLY A 164 -11.28 5.62 -2.39
C GLY A 164 -11.04 4.97 -3.75
N ALA A 165 -12.14 4.76 -4.49
CA ALA A 165 -12.13 4.27 -5.87
C ALA A 165 -13.12 5.04 -6.70
N ALA A 166 -12.64 5.85 -7.62
CA ALA A 166 -13.44 6.67 -8.54
C ALA A 166 -13.40 6.09 -9.94
N PHE A 167 -14.48 6.26 -10.71
CA PHE A 167 -14.61 5.73 -12.07
C PHE A 167 -14.75 6.86 -13.09
N ALA A 168 -14.15 6.65 -14.28
CA ALA A 168 -14.32 7.51 -15.45
C ALA A 168 -14.39 6.70 -16.74
N GLY A 169 -15.11 7.22 -17.73
CA GLY A 169 -15.11 6.69 -19.09
C GLY A 169 -13.98 7.21 -19.98
N ASP A 170 -13.08 8.03 -19.43
CA ASP A 170 -11.88 8.57 -20.09
C ASP A 170 -10.68 8.39 -19.15
N PRO A 171 -9.49 7.97 -19.64
CA PRO A 171 -8.34 7.73 -18.78
C PRO A 171 -7.83 8.99 -18.08
N ALA A 172 -8.06 10.17 -18.60
CA ALA A 172 -7.70 11.44 -17.98
C ALA A 172 -8.80 12.01 -17.05
N GLY A 173 -9.90 11.29 -16.87
CA GLY A 173 -11.02 11.75 -16.05
C GLY A 173 -12.05 12.59 -16.80
N PRO A 174 -12.90 13.36 -16.10
CA PRO A 174 -12.96 13.43 -14.64
C PRO A 174 -13.51 12.13 -14.01
N TYR A 175 -12.85 11.69 -12.97
CA TYR A 175 -13.26 10.55 -12.17
C TYR A 175 -14.30 10.95 -11.12
N ARG A 176 -15.20 10.02 -10.75
CA ARG A 176 -16.21 10.22 -9.72
C ARG A 176 -16.31 8.99 -8.84
N ASP A 177 -16.32 9.21 -7.52
CA ASP A 177 -16.60 8.21 -6.51
C ASP A 177 -17.96 8.51 -5.87
N PRO A 178 -19.03 7.78 -6.23
CA PRO A 178 -20.37 7.97 -5.67
C PRO A 178 -20.56 7.24 -4.32
N SER A 179 -19.55 6.54 -3.81
CA SER A 179 -19.68 5.75 -2.58
C SER A 179 -19.91 6.63 -1.35
N ALA A 180 -20.60 6.06 -0.36
CA ALA A 180 -20.83 6.70 0.93
C ALA A 180 -19.71 6.38 1.96
N THR A 181 -18.82 5.43 1.62
CA THR A 181 -17.74 4.94 2.49
C THR A 181 -16.48 4.71 1.68
N PRO A 182 -15.30 4.81 2.29
CA PRO A 182 -14.05 4.45 1.62
C PRO A 182 -14.01 2.97 1.21
N LEU A 183 -13.24 2.66 0.15
CA LEU A 183 -13.00 1.30 -0.32
C LEU A 183 -12.23 0.48 0.74
N VAL A 184 -11.16 1.05 1.30
CA VAL A 184 -10.35 0.45 2.37
C VAL A 184 -10.00 1.49 3.41
N CYS A 185 -10.20 1.14 4.69
CA CYS A 185 -9.81 2.00 5.81
C CYS A 185 -9.48 1.18 7.05
N GLN A 186 -8.21 0.93 7.30
CA GLN A 186 -7.73 0.21 8.49
C GLN A 186 -7.59 1.17 9.68
N ARG A 187 -8.70 1.70 10.20
CA ARG A 187 -8.70 2.75 11.24
C ARG A 187 -7.92 2.36 12.49
N SER A 188 -7.97 1.09 12.90
CA SER A 188 -7.20 0.56 14.04
C SER A 188 -5.69 0.50 13.81
N LEU A 189 -5.25 0.53 12.54
CA LEU A 189 -3.84 0.57 12.14
C LEU A 189 -3.39 1.97 11.68
N GLY A 190 -4.15 3.01 12.01
CA GLY A 190 -3.82 4.40 11.69
C GLY A 190 -4.46 4.92 10.40
N GLY A 191 -5.01 4.06 9.55
CA GLY A 191 -5.57 4.38 8.26
C GLY A 191 -5.01 3.49 7.14
N SER A 192 -5.29 3.84 5.91
CA SER A 192 -4.80 3.15 4.70
C SER A 192 -4.43 4.17 3.64
N ILE A 193 -3.21 4.11 3.12
CA ILE A 193 -2.68 5.02 2.09
C ILE A 193 -1.94 4.27 0.99
N ASP A 194 -1.49 5.00 -0.02
CA ASP A 194 -0.64 4.54 -1.11
C ASP A 194 -1.25 3.35 -1.88
N PRO A 195 -2.43 3.51 -2.48
CA PRO A 195 -3.01 2.45 -3.27
C PRO A 195 -2.17 2.16 -4.51
N GLY A 196 -1.66 0.94 -4.62
CA GLY A 196 -1.12 0.36 -5.85
C GLY A 196 -2.11 -0.63 -6.42
N VAL A 197 -2.09 -0.87 -7.72
CA VAL A 197 -2.99 -1.83 -8.34
C VAL A 197 -2.22 -2.75 -9.29
N VAL A 198 -2.53 -4.03 -9.23
CA VAL A 198 -1.89 -5.05 -10.08
C VAL A 198 -2.94 -5.95 -10.73
N ARG A 199 -2.67 -6.33 -11.97
CA ARG A 199 -3.40 -7.37 -12.70
C ARG A 199 -2.46 -8.54 -12.92
N ASP A 200 -2.84 -9.73 -12.47
CA ASP A 200 -2.07 -10.94 -12.71
C ASP A 200 -2.31 -11.53 -14.12
N ASP A 201 -1.54 -12.54 -14.49
CA ASP A 201 -1.63 -13.19 -15.81
C ASP A 201 -2.99 -13.86 -16.07
N ALA A 202 -3.74 -14.18 -15.02
CA ALA A 202 -5.11 -14.67 -15.12
C ALA A 202 -6.16 -13.56 -15.22
N GLY A 203 -5.72 -12.29 -15.28
CA GLY A 203 -6.57 -11.11 -15.34
C GLY A 203 -7.20 -10.71 -14.01
N ARG A 204 -6.85 -11.36 -12.90
CA ARG A 204 -7.38 -11.05 -11.55
C ARG A 204 -6.74 -9.77 -11.04
N LEU A 205 -7.55 -8.95 -10.40
CA LEU A 205 -7.15 -7.65 -9.88
C LEU A 205 -6.85 -7.74 -8.39
N SER A 206 -5.84 -6.99 -7.95
CA SER A 206 -5.49 -6.83 -6.54
C SER A 206 -5.16 -5.39 -6.24
N LEU A 207 -5.63 -4.91 -5.08
CA LEU A 207 -5.24 -3.64 -4.49
C LEU A 207 -4.09 -3.87 -3.53
N LEU A 208 -3.09 -3.03 -3.60
CA LEU A 208 -1.98 -2.94 -2.65
C LEU A 208 -2.14 -1.65 -1.85
N TRP A 209 -1.66 -1.62 -0.60
CA TRP A 209 -1.64 -0.38 0.18
C TRP A 209 -0.71 -0.48 1.40
N LYS A 210 -0.49 0.65 2.04
CA LYS A 210 0.18 0.76 3.33
C LYS A 210 -0.85 1.00 4.45
N SER A 211 -0.68 0.35 5.62
CA SER A 211 -1.33 0.82 6.85
C SER A 211 -0.60 2.08 7.36
N ASP A 212 -1.35 3.18 7.62
CA ASP A 212 -0.79 4.49 7.98
C ASP A 212 -0.46 4.61 9.47
N GLY A 213 0.28 3.61 9.99
CA GLY A 213 0.60 3.46 11.41
C GLY A 213 1.60 4.46 11.95
N ASN A 214 2.46 5.04 11.12
CA ASN A 214 3.47 6.01 11.54
C ASN A 214 2.86 7.30 12.11
N ALA A 215 1.68 7.73 11.62
CA ALA A 215 0.93 8.83 12.22
C ALA A 215 0.34 8.48 13.60
N GLY A 216 0.20 7.20 13.93
CA GLY A 216 -0.52 6.72 15.13
C GLY A 216 0.28 5.80 16.05
N ARG A 217 1.58 5.62 15.84
CA ARG A 217 2.46 4.70 16.60
C ARG A 217 2.05 3.21 16.50
N SER A 218 1.36 2.84 15.43
CA SER A 218 1.06 1.45 15.11
C SER A 218 2.10 0.89 14.13
N PRO A 219 2.33 -0.43 14.10
CA PRO A 219 3.22 -1.02 13.11
C PRO A 219 2.78 -0.70 11.69
N VAL A 220 3.73 -0.30 10.86
CA VAL A 220 3.53 -0.06 9.43
C VAL A 220 3.72 -1.35 8.66
N SER A 221 2.82 -1.64 7.74
CA SER A 221 2.89 -2.82 6.89
C SER A 221 2.33 -2.52 5.51
N LEU A 222 2.82 -3.26 4.51
CA LEU A 222 2.22 -3.32 3.19
C LEU A 222 1.22 -4.46 3.14
N TRP A 223 0.12 -4.23 2.45
CA TRP A 223 -1.03 -5.13 2.36
C TRP A 223 -1.43 -5.35 0.91
N GLN A 224 -2.12 -6.46 0.69
CA GLN A 224 -2.80 -6.79 -0.56
C GLN A 224 -4.19 -7.33 -0.26
N GLN A 225 -5.16 -7.04 -1.13
CA GLN A 225 -6.47 -7.69 -1.13
C GLN A 225 -6.99 -7.82 -2.56
N PRO A 226 -7.62 -8.95 -2.93
CA PRO A 226 -8.23 -9.09 -4.24
C PRO A 226 -9.35 -8.05 -4.45
N LEU A 227 -9.46 -7.57 -5.68
CA LEU A 227 -10.55 -6.72 -6.15
C LEU A 227 -11.57 -7.56 -6.94
N ALA A 228 -12.81 -7.10 -6.99
CA ALA A 228 -13.77 -7.56 -7.98
C ALA A 228 -13.33 -7.17 -9.40
N ALA A 229 -13.88 -7.83 -10.42
CA ALA A 229 -13.49 -7.61 -11.81
C ALA A 229 -13.71 -6.17 -12.31
N ASP A 230 -14.65 -5.44 -11.72
CA ASP A 230 -14.91 -4.04 -12.01
C ASP A 230 -13.94 -3.06 -11.31
N GLY A 231 -13.06 -3.57 -10.43
CA GLY A 231 -12.08 -2.79 -9.68
C GLY A 231 -12.64 -1.90 -8.57
N ARG A 232 -13.94 -1.91 -8.30
CA ARG A 232 -14.59 -0.94 -7.40
C ARG A 232 -14.90 -1.48 -6.01
N SER A 233 -14.68 -2.75 -5.78
CA SER A 233 -14.88 -3.39 -4.47
C SER A 233 -13.77 -4.38 -4.17
N VAL A 234 -13.41 -4.51 -2.90
CA VAL A 234 -12.50 -5.54 -2.43
C VAL A 234 -13.26 -6.84 -2.21
N THR A 235 -12.58 -7.98 -2.42
CA THR A 235 -13.11 -9.32 -2.20
C THR A 235 -12.17 -10.13 -1.31
N GLY A 236 -12.67 -11.21 -0.69
CA GLY A 236 -11.85 -12.05 0.15
C GLY A 236 -11.23 -11.31 1.34
N ARG A 237 -10.09 -11.79 1.83
CA ARG A 237 -9.39 -11.22 2.97
C ARG A 237 -8.14 -10.46 2.55
N ALA A 238 -7.74 -9.47 3.35
CA ALA A 238 -6.48 -8.78 3.19
C ALA A 238 -5.31 -9.66 3.67
N HIS A 239 -4.19 -9.61 2.93
CA HIS A 239 -2.94 -10.29 3.24
C HIS A 239 -1.84 -9.26 3.50
N ARG A 240 -1.08 -9.47 4.56
CA ARG A 240 0.09 -8.65 4.84
C ARG A 240 1.27 -9.12 3.99
N LEU A 241 1.82 -8.23 3.19
CA LEU A 241 2.92 -8.52 2.27
C LEU A 241 4.29 -8.37 2.94
N LEU A 242 4.51 -7.22 3.57
CA LEU A 242 5.81 -6.81 4.09
C LEU A 242 5.65 -5.97 5.37
N VAL A 243 6.63 -6.06 6.25
CA VAL A 243 6.82 -5.16 7.39
C VAL A 243 8.19 -4.50 7.29
N ALA A 244 8.38 -3.38 7.97
CA ALA A 244 9.69 -2.78 8.11
C ALA A 244 10.52 -3.58 9.14
N ASP A 245 11.47 -4.38 8.67
CA ASP A 245 12.31 -5.27 9.49
C ASP A 245 13.82 -5.01 9.33
N GLN A 246 14.20 -4.07 8.45
CA GLN A 246 15.59 -3.71 8.20
C GLN A 246 15.91 -2.30 8.73
N ARG A 247 17.15 -2.10 9.22
CA ARG A 247 17.54 -0.82 9.84
C ARG A 247 17.42 0.39 8.93
N TRP A 248 17.75 0.24 7.63
CA TRP A 248 17.68 1.32 6.65
C TRP A 248 16.24 1.75 6.34
N GLN A 249 15.24 0.91 6.62
CA GLN A 249 13.82 1.23 6.43
C GLN A 249 13.28 2.20 7.50
N HIS A 250 14.03 2.47 8.56
CA HIS A 250 13.65 3.39 9.65
C HIS A 250 12.25 3.12 10.24
N GLY A 251 11.79 1.86 10.19
CA GLY A 251 10.48 1.45 10.70
C GLY A 251 9.30 1.80 9.78
N ILE A 252 9.55 2.29 8.57
CA ILE A 252 8.52 2.70 7.60
C ILE A 252 8.75 1.98 6.28
N VAL A 253 7.67 1.41 5.74
CA VAL A 253 7.56 0.91 4.35
C VAL A 253 6.26 1.43 3.76
N GLU A 254 6.30 1.95 2.51
CA GLU A 254 5.15 2.60 1.86
C GLU A 254 5.23 2.56 0.34
N GLY A 255 4.23 3.08 -0.37
CA GLY A 255 4.20 3.17 -1.82
C GLY A 255 4.37 1.82 -2.53
N PRO A 256 3.55 0.77 -2.25
CA PRO A 256 3.74 -0.55 -2.85
C PRO A 256 3.36 -0.58 -4.32
N ALA A 257 4.25 -1.08 -5.16
CA ALA A 257 4.00 -1.41 -6.57
C ALA A 257 4.49 -2.81 -6.90
N MET A 258 3.80 -3.56 -7.75
CA MET A 258 4.19 -4.92 -8.12
C MET A 258 4.45 -5.06 -9.62
N LEU A 259 5.50 -5.81 -9.94
CA LEU A 259 5.89 -6.20 -11.29
C LEU A 259 6.03 -7.73 -11.35
N ALA A 260 5.44 -8.37 -12.36
CA ALA A 260 5.66 -9.79 -12.60
C ALA A 260 7.14 -10.05 -12.92
N ALA A 261 7.74 -11.04 -12.26
CA ALA A 261 9.11 -11.45 -12.54
C ALA A 261 9.15 -12.41 -13.74
N THR A 262 10.15 -12.29 -14.60
CA THR A 262 10.29 -13.15 -15.79
C THR A 262 10.49 -14.63 -15.44
N THR A 263 10.99 -14.93 -14.26
CA THR A 263 11.23 -16.30 -13.76
C THR A 263 10.07 -16.86 -12.92
N GLY A 264 8.93 -16.13 -12.88
CA GLY A 264 7.78 -16.42 -12.02
C GLY A 264 7.85 -15.69 -10.69
N GLY A 265 6.68 -15.50 -10.05
CA GLY A 265 6.55 -14.66 -8.87
C GLY A 265 6.48 -13.16 -9.20
N TRP A 266 6.72 -12.32 -8.17
CA TRP A 266 6.48 -10.88 -8.27
C TRP A 266 7.56 -10.08 -7.55
N TRP A 267 8.02 -9.04 -8.18
CA TRP A 267 8.79 -8.00 -7.53
C TRP A 267 7.85 -7.00 -6.87
N LEU A 268 8.04 -6.75 -5.57
CA LEU A 268 7.37 -5.69 -4.83
C LEU A 268 8.35 -4.56 -4.61
N PHE A 269 8.14 -3.43 -5.27
CA PHE A 269 8.83 -2.18 -4.99
C PHE A 269 8.11 -1.47 -3.84
N TYR A 270 8.88 -0.77 -3.02
CA TYR A 270 8.36 0.02 -1.91
C TYR A 270 9.33 1.14 -1.56
N SER A 271 8.83 2.20 -0.99
CA SER A 271 9.64 3.24 -0.37
C SER A 271 9.83 2.94 1.10
N ALA A 272 10.92 3.41 1.69
CA ALA A 272 11.21 3.24 3.10
C ALA A 272 11.90 4.45 3.69
N GLY A 273 11.68 4.72 4.99
CA GLY A 273 12.19 5.90 5.68
C GLY A 273 11.23 7.09 5.64
N LEU A 274 11.74 8.27 5.88
CA LEU A 274 10.97 9.53 5.93
C LEU A 274 11.19 10.34 4.66
N TRP A 275 10.14 10.57 3.88
CA TRP A 275 10.23 11.29 2.61
C TRP A 275 10.72 12.75 2.75
N GLN A 276 10.53 13.36 3.95
CA GLN A 276 11.03 14.70 4.26
C GLN A 276 12.51 14.73 4.66
N SER A 277 13.24 13.64 4.49
CA SER A 277 14.63 13.54 4.89
C SER A 277 15.46 12.85 3.81
N ASN A 278 16.77 12.79 3.98
CA ASN A 278 17.67 12.05 3.10
C ASN A 278 17.72 10.53 3.38
N THR A 279 16.79 10.02 4.19
CA THR A 279 16.67 8.59 4.52
C THR A 279 15.56 7.88 3.76
N TYR A 280 14.90 8.57 2.84
CA TYR A 280 13.85 7.97 2.02
C TYR A 280 14.46 7.35 0.79
N ASP A 281 14.36 6.04 0.70
CA ASP A 281 14.97 5.23 -0.34
C ASP A 281 13.96 4.22 -0.90
N THR A 282 14.19 3.73 -2.12
CA THR A 282 13.35 2.68 -2.70
C THR A 282 13.94 1.30 -2.44
N GLY A 283 13.15 0.40 -1.87
CA GLY A 283 13.47 -1.02 -1.69
C GLY A 283 12.79 -1.93 -2.69
N VAL A 284 13.23 -3.18 -2.73
CA VAL A 284 12.61 -4.24 -3.50
C VAL A 284 12.54 -5.53 -2.69
N ALA A 285 11.40 -6.23 -2.79
CA ALA A 285 11.17 -7.53 -2.21
C ALA A 285 10.66 -8.50 -3.28
N TRP A 286 10.84 -9.78 -3.05
CA TRP A 286 10.29 -10.83 -3.90
C TRP A 286 9.13 -11.54 -3.19
N CYS A 287 8.08 -11.84 -3.97
CA CYS A 287 6.87 -12.51 -3.52
C CYS A 287 6.57 -13.68 -4.46
N ALA A 288 6.33 -14.88 -3.92
CA ALA A 288 5.96 -16.04 -4.74
C ALA A 288 4.61 -15.86 -5.45
N THR A 289 3.71 -15.10 -4.84
CA THR A 289 2.39 -14.75 -5.39
C THR A 289 2.06 -13.28 -5.08
N VAL A 290 1.06 -12.72 -5.76
CA VAL A 290 0.54 -11.36 -5.47
C VAL A 290 0.08 -11.23 -4.01
N ALA A 291 -0.38 -12.31 -3.40
CA ALA A 291 -0.82 -12.34 -1.99
C ALA A 291 0.35 -12.46 -0.99
N GLY A 292 1.59 -12.56 -1.46
CA GLY A 292 2.78 -12.70 -0.62
C GLY A 292 2.86 -14.05 0.11
N PRO A 293 3.52 -14.12 1.27
CA PRO A 293 4.34 -13.06 1.86
C PRO A 293 5.54 -12.70 1.00
N CYS A 294 6.02 -11.46 1.14
CA CYS A 294 7.18 -10.97 0.41
C CYS A 294 8.42 -10.92 1.32
N ARG A 295 9.60 -11.05 0.72
CA ARG A 295 10.88 -10.95 1.43
C ARG A 295 11.77 -9.93 0.73
N ALA A 296 12.33 -9.00 1.49
CA ALA A 296 13.32 -8.08 0.96
C ALA A 296 14.52 -8.88 0.40
N THR A 297 14.96 -8.52 -0.81
CA THR A 297 15.99 -9.29 -1.54
C THR A 297 17.41 -8.87 -1.21
N ALA A 298 17.60 -7.70 -0.62
CA ALA A 298 18.91 -7.14 -0.27
C ALA A 298 18.87 -6.50 1.12
N ALA A 299 20.04 -6.39 1.73
CA ALA A 299 20.23 -5.72 3.02
C ALA A 299 20.22 -4.18 2.92
N GLY A 300 19.91 -3.62 1.75
CA GLY A 300 19.90 -2.19 1.47
C GLY A 300 18.90 -1.84 0.36
N PRO A 301 18.76 -0.55 0.03
CA PRO A 301 17.83 -0.07 -0.98
C PRO A 301 18.26 -0.43 -2.41
N LEU A 302 17.27 -0.52 -3.31
CA LEU A 302 17.45 -0.57 -4.76
C LEU A 302 17.90 0.79 -5.33
N LEU A 303 17.24 1.85 -4.87
CA LEU A 303 17.62 3.24 -5.14
C LEU A 303 17.88 3.94 -3.81
N ALA A 304 19.09 4.44 -3.64
CA ALA A 304 19.48 5.26 -2.52
C ALA A 304 19.66 6.71 -2.95
N SER A 305 19.61 7.63 -2.00
CA SER A 305 19.89 9.05 -2.22
C SER A 305 21.27 9.26 -2.85
N THR A 306 21.31 10.14 -3.84
CA THR A 306 22.54 10.63 -4.50
C THR A 306 22.56 12.15 -4.47
N PRO A 307 23.70 12.82 -4.78
CA PRO A 307 23.74 14.27 -4.79
C PRO A 307 22.73 14.97 -5.70
N THR A 308 22.23 14.29 -6.74
CA THR A 308 21.29 14.82 -7.74
C THR A 308 19.93 14.14 -7.75
N ALA A 309 19.69 13.22 -6.81
CA ALA A 309 18.43 12.50 -6.63
C ALA A 309 18.31 12.11 -5.16
N VAL A 310 17.89 13.04 -4.33
CA VAL A 310 17.75 12.83 -2.89
C VAL A 310 16.35 12.29 -2.59
N SER A 311 16.27 11.32 -1.68
CA SER A 311 15.00 10.70 -1.27
C SER A 311 14.21 10.09 -2.43
N PRO A 312 14.81 9.19 -3.24
CA PRO A 312 14.12 8.57 -4.37
C PRO A 312 13.04 7.59 -3.88
N GLY A 313 11.76 7.88 -4.18
CA GLY A 313 10.65 7.05 -3.74
C GLY A 313 9.38 7.24 -4.56
N GLY A 314 8.29 6.55 -4.14
CA GLY A 314 7.03 6.47 -4.90
C GLY A 314 7.23 5.75 -6.24
N LEU A 315 8.07 4.71 -6.27
CA LEU A 315 8.37 4.00 -7.52
C LEU A 315 7.18 3.15 -7.94
N ASP A 316 6.78 3.31 -9.20
CA ASP A 316 5.86 2.42 -9.92
C ASP A 316 6.44 2.01 -11.27
N THR A 317 5.85 0.99 -11.91
CA THR A 317 6.30 0.48 -13.21
C THR A 317 5.17 0.41 -14.22
N PHE A 318 5.50 0.66 -15.48
CA PHE A 318 4.55 0.54 -16.59
C PHE A 318 5.24 0.04 -17.86
N THR A 319 4.47 -0.62 -18.74
CA THR A 319 4.93 -1.07 -20.04
C THR A 319 4.37 -0.17 -21.13
N ASP A 320 5.21 0.37 -22.01
CA ASP A 320 4.79 1.18 -23.12
C ASP A 320 4.17 0.35 -24.28
N SER A 321 3.68 1.01 -25.31
CA SER A 321 3.06 0.36 -26.46
C SER A 321 4.03 -0.48 -27.29
N ALA A 322 5.34 -0.29 -27.13
CA ALA A 322 6.39 -1.08 -27.77
C ALA A 322 6.82 -2.30 -26.93
N GLY A 323 6.20 -2.50 -25.76
CA GLY A 323 6.54 -3.57 -24.83
C GLY A 323 7.75 -3.28 -23.96
N LYS A 324 8.28 -2.05 -23.99
CA LYS A 324 9.40 -1.65 -23.14
C LYS A 324 8.91 -1.30 -21.74
N LEU A 325 9.58 -1.87 -20.75
CA LEU A 325 9.29 -1.63 -19.34
C LEU A 325 10.02 -0.39 -18.82
N TRP A 326 9.29 0.41 -18.08
CA TRP A 326 9.74 1.65 -17.46
C TRP A 326 9.41 1.67 -15.98
N ALA A 327 10.24 2.39 -15.21
CA ALA A 327 9.95 2.78 -13.84
C ALA A 327 9.78 4.30 -13.78
N THR A 328 8.84 4.75 -12.96
CA THR A 328 8.65 6.15 -12.60
C THR A 328 8.84 6.32 -11.10
N TYR A 329 9.42 7.41 -10.66
CA TYR A 329 9.61 7.76 -9.25
C TYR A 329 9.87 9.25 -9.10
N SER A 330 9.83 9.74 -7.88
CA SER A 330 10.21 11.12 -7.59
C SER A 330 11.44 11.20 -6.69
N ALA A 331 12.15 12.31 -6.76
CA ALA A 331 13.26 12.63 -5.87
C ALA A 331 13.43 14.14 -5.76
N PHE A 332 13.99 14.64 -4.68
CA PHE A 332 14.44 16.01 -4.62
C PHE A 332 15.70 16.23 -5.47
N PRO A 333 15.86 17.38 -6.12
CA PRO A 333 17.09 17.68 -6.87
C PRO A 333 18.29 17.90 -5.94
N ASP A 334 18.04 18.41 -4.73
CA ASP A 334 19.04 18.69 -3.68
C ASP A 334 18.55 18.18 -2.33
N ALA A 335 19.46 18.03 -1.36
CA ALA A 335 19.11 17.61 -0.02
C ALA A 335 18.36 18.73 0.72
N PRO A 336 17.15 18.45 1.25
CA PRO A 336 16.46 19.39 2.10
C PRO A 336 17.21 19.58 3.42
N ALA A 337 17.24 20.82 3.91
CA ALA A 337 17.92 21.15 5.17
C ALA A 337 17.25 20.48 6.39
N ASP A 338 15.94 20.37 6.35
CA ASP A 338 15.10 19.70 7.36
C ASP A 338 13.73 19.32 6.76
N ALA A 339 12.86 18.71 7.55
CA ALA A 339 11.53 18.29 7.14
C ALA A 339 10.64 19.47 6.68
N ARG A 340 10.82 20.68 7.23
CA ARG A 340 10.09 21.87 6.82
C ARG A 340 10.58 22.37 5.45
N ALA A 341 11.89 22.34 5.21
CA ALA A 341 12.46 22.66 3.91
C ALA A 341 11.99 21.67 2.85
N ALA A 342 11.92 20.36 3.17
CA ALA A 342 11.39 19.35 2.28
C ALA A 342 9.94 19.63 1.84
N MET A 343 9.09 20.12 2.74
CA MET A 343 7.69 20.48 2.44
C MET A 343 7.58 21.71 1.51
N ALA A 344 8.63 22.50 1.38
CA ALA A 344 8.70 23.68 0.51
C ALA A 344 9.50 23.46 -0.78
N MET A 345 10.08 22.26 -0.94
CA MET A 345 10.85 21.89 -2.13
C MET A 345 9.99 21.06 -3.08
N ASN A 346 10.17 21.27 -4.36
CA ASN A 346 9.50 20.46 -5.38
C ASN A 346 10.22 19.13 -5.58
N ARG A 347 9.48 18.04 -5.53
CA ARG A 347 9.94 16.73 -5.97
C ARG A 347 9.90 16.67 -7.50
N VAL A 348 10.91 16.06 -8.08
CA VAL A 348 11.10 16.01 -9.52
C VAL A 348 10.79 14.61 -10.05
N LEU A 349 9.94 14.51 -11.06
CA LEU A 349 9.60 13.29 -11.74
C LEU A 349 10.82 12.72 -12.47
N ARG A 350 11.06 11.43 -12.29
CA ARG A 350 12.09 10.66 -12.96
C ARG A 350 11.49 9.44 -13.64
N ILE A 351 11.92 9.18 -14.88
CA ILE A 351 11.47 8.02 -15.68
C ILE A 351 12.72 7.27 -16.15
N ALA A 352 12.85 6.01 -15.79
CA ALA A 352 14.00 5.16 -16.10
C ALA A 352 13.57 3.87 -16.82
N PRO A 353 14.33 3.36 -17.79
CA PRO A 353 14.06 2.03 -18.33
C PRO A 353 14.40 0.95 -17.27
N VAL A 354 13.60 -0.10 -17.20
CA VAL A 354 13.93 -1.31 -16.46
C VAL A 354 14.72 -2.22 -17.38
N LEU A 355 15.97 -2.55 -17.01
CA LEU A 355 16.93 -3.26 -17.85
C LEU A 355 16.81 -4.78 -17.71
N SER A 356 16.42 -5.26 -16.50
CA SER A 356 16.20 -6.68 -16.18
C SER A 356 15.23 -6.80 -15.02
N HIS A 357 14.44 -7.85 -14.97
CA HIS A 357 13.47 -8.12 -13.91
C HIS A 357 13.10 -9.61 -13.81
#